data_88df0536f56e98020cda05559da58131
#
_entry.id   88df0536f56e98020cda05559da58131
#
_cell.length_a   1.000
_cell.length_b   1.000
_cell.length_c   1.000
_cell.angle_alpha   90.00
_cell.angle_beta   90.00
_cell.angle_gamma   90.00
#
_symmetry.space_group_name_H-M   'P 1'
#
loop_
_entity.id
_entity.type
_entity.pdbx_description
1 polymer ?
#
loop_
_entity_poly.entity_id
_entity_poly.type
_entity_poly.pdbx_seq_one_letter_code
_entity_poly.pdbx_strand_id
1 'polypeptide(L)'
;MHLSPEEREALKQEIFASLHCALPGTVISFDAERQTAEVQPAVKMGSLLFPLLSDVPVFMPVPFEVHPGDACLVAFADADIDGWFETGEPQETKSARKHSLSDGFAFVGWRRCGAASDQ
;
A
#
# COMPACT_ATOMS: atom_id res chain seq x y z
N MET A 1 26.22 10.41 4.12
CA MET A 1 26.69 9.11 3.63
C MET A 1 26.24 8.90 2.20
N HIS A 2 27.13 8.46 1.37
CA HIS A 2 26.87 8.33 -0.05
C HIS A 2 26.77 6.86 -0.40
N LEU A 3 25.62 6.44 -0.91
CA LEU A 3 25.42 5.06 -1.31
C LEU A 3 25.42 4.98 -2.83
N SER A 4 26.05 3.94 -3.36
CA SER A 4 25.98 3.64 -4.78
C SER A 4 24.54 3.26 -5.15
N PRO A 5 24.16 3.29 -6.43
CA PRO A 5 22.83 2.83 -6.81
C PRO A 5 22.54 1.39 -6.37
N GLU A 6 23.52 0.51 -6.44
CA GLU A 6 23.34 -0.87 -6.01
C GLU A 6 23.16 -0.97 -4.50
N GLU A 7 23.93 -0.22 -3.74
CA GLU A 7 23.82 -0.20 -2.29
C GLU A 7 22.48 0.36 -1.85
N ARG A 8 22.02 1.41 -2.53
CA ARG A 8 20.73 2.02 -2.24
C ARG A 8 19.59 1.04 -2.50
N GLU A 9 19.65 0.33 -3.62
CA GLU A 9 18.62 -0.63 -3.96
C GLU A 9 18.63 -1.81 -2.99
N ALA A 10 19.80 -2.29 -2.61
CA ALA A 10 19.91 -3.37 -1.64
C ALA A 10 19.34 -2.96 -0.29
N LEU A 11 19.59 -1.72 0.14
CA LEU A 11 19.05 -1.22 1.39
C LEU A 11 17.53 -1.12 1.32
N LYS A 12 17.00 -0.63 0.21
CA LYS A 12 15.55 -0.57 0.00
C LYS A 12 14.93 -1.96 0.09
N GLN A 13 15.52 -2.94 -0.57
CA GLN A 13 15.01 -4.31 -0.54
C GLN A 13 15.03 -4.89 0.86
N GLU A 14 16.09 -4.66 1.60
CA GLU A 14 16.20 -5.16 2.96
C GLU A 14 15.15 -4.53 3.88
N ILE A 15 14.93 -3.24 3.74
CA ILE A 15 13.92 -2.55 4.54
C ILE A 15 12.53 -3.05 4.20
N PHE A 16 12.21 -3.15 2.92
CA PHE A 16 10.89 -3.63 2.51
C PHE A 16 10.66 -5.07 2.97
N ALA A 17 11.69 -5.89 2.95
CA ALA A 17 11.59 -7.26 3.43
C ALA A 17 11.35 -7.33 4.93
N SER A 18 11.74 -6.31 5.68
CA SER A 18 11.56 -6.27 7.13
C SER A 18 10.25 -5.62 7.55
N LEU A 19 9.49 -5.06 6.62
CA LEU A 19 8.19 -4.46 6.91
C LEU A 19 7.17 -5.59 7.01
N HIS A 20 6.81 -5.92 8.24
CA HIS A 20 5.99 -7.11 8.49
C HIS A 20 4.50 -6.83 8.61
N CYS A 21 4.10 -5.61 8.82
CA CYS A 21 2.73 -5.36 9.24
C CYS A 21 2.03 -4.35 8.37
N ALA A 22 2.21 -3.09 8.66
CA ALA A 22 1.36 -2.08 8.07
C ALA A 22 2.06 -0.73 8.09
N LEU A 23 1.66 0.10 7.13
CA LEU A 23 2.14 1.48 7.04
C LEU A 23 0.94 2.40 6.91
N PRO A 24 0.98 3.57 7.55
CA PRO A 24 0.00 4.59 7.23
C PRO A 24 0.24 5.11 5.82
N GLY A 25 -0.83 5.52 5.17
CA GLY A 25 -0.72 6.06 3.82
C GLY A 25 -1.82 7.05 3.53
N THR A 26 -1.71 7.67 2.37
CA THR A 26 -2.69 8.63 1.88
C THR A 26 -3.21 8.14 0.53
N VAL A 27 -4.53 8.14 0.38
CA VAL A 27 -5.16 7.78 -0.88
C VAL A 27 -4.90 8.90 -1.89
N ILE A 28 -4.29 8.57 -3.00
CA ILE A 28 -4.05 9.52 -4.08
C ILE A 28 -5.20 9.50 -5.07
N SER A 29 -5.70 8.30 -5.39
CA SER A 29 -6.86 8.14 -6.27
C SER A 29 -7.58 6.86 -5.91
N PHE A 30 -8.85 6.77 -6.25
CA PHE A 30 -9.66 5.60 -5.94
C PHE A 30 -10.52 5.23 -7.15
N ASP A 31 -10.47 3.97 -7.54
CA ASP A 31 -11.28 3.41 -8.61
C ASP A 31 -12.43 2.65 -7.98
N ALA A 32 -13.63 3.23 -8.04
CA ALA A 32 -14.79 2.64 -7.38
C ALA A 32 -15.26 1.35 -8.05
N GLU A 33 -15.03 1.21 -9.34
CA GLU A 33 -15.45 -0.01 -10.04
C GLU A 33 -14.61 -1.21 -9.65
N ARG A 34 -13.32 -1.01 -9.54
CA ARG A 34 -12.41 -2.09 -9.16
C ARG A 34 -12.19 -2.16 -7.65
N GLN A 35 -12.59 -1.13 -6.95
CA GLN A 35 -12.35 -0.97 -5.51
C GLN A 35 -10.87 -1.07 -5.19
N THR A 36 -10.07 -0.35 -5.98
CA THR A 36 -8.63 -0.26 -5.80
C THR A 36 -8.22 1.19 -5.68
N ALA A 37 -7.05 1.41 -5.12
CA ALA A 37 -6.54 2.76 -4.91
C ALA A 37 -5.06 2.85 -5.26
N GLU A 38 -4.64 4.08 -5.60
CA GLU A 38 -3.23 4.42 -5.57
C GLU A 38 -2.96 5.04 -4.20
N VAL A 39 -1.94 4.56 -3.51
CA VAL A 39 -1.66 4.96 -2.15
C VAL A 39 -0.21 5.40 -2.04
N GLN A 40 0.00 6.57 -1.44
CA GLN A 40 1.33 7.05 -1.09
C GLN A 40 1.60 6.70 0.36
N PRO A 41 2.53 5.77 0.64
CA PRO A 41 2.89 5.49 2.02
C PRO A 41 3.42 6.76 2.70
N ALA A 42 2.97 7.00 3.93
CA ALA A 42 3.31 8.21 4.67
C ALA A 42 4.53 7.99 5.55
N VAL A 43 5.55 7.37 4.98
CA VAL A 43 6.77 7.03 5.70
C VAL A 43 7.96 7.47 4.87
N LYS A 44 8.91 8.09 5.52
CA LYS A 44 10.17 8.50 4.91
C LYS A 44 11.33 7.80 5.59
N MET A 45 12.36 7.56 4.82
CA MET A 45 13.63 7.13 5.34
C MET A 45 14.65 8.22 5.06
N GLY A 46 14.94 9.02 6.06
CA GLY A 46 15.69 10.25 5.85
C GLY A 46 14.89 11.18 4.95
N SER A 47 15.44 11.53 3.81
CA SER A 47 14.72 12.36 2.83
C SER A 47 14.01 11.54 1.77
N LEU A 48 14.10 10.22 1.83
CA LEU A 48 13.56 9.35 0.80
C LEU A 48 12.13 8.92 1.16
N LEU A 49 11.18 9.25 0.28
CA LEU A 49 9.80 8.84 0.43
C LEU A 49 9.61 7.45 -0.18
N PHE A 50 8.77 6.62 0.44
CA PHE A 50 8.47 5.32 -0.12
C PHE A 50 7.75 5.47 -1.46
N PRO A 51 7.89 4.50 -2.38
CA PRO A 51 7.26 4.59 -3.68
C PRO A 51 5.74 4.52 -3.60
N LEU A 52 5.09 5.12 -4.59
CA LEU A 52 3.65 5.06 -4.74
C LEU A 52 3.22 3.62 -5.00
N LEU A 53 2.17 3.19 -4.32
CA LEU A 53 1.61 1.85 -4.52
C LEU A 53 0.40 1.96 -5.44
N SER A 54 0.34 1.10 -6.46
CA SER A 54 -0.75 1.08 -7.43
C SER A 54 -1.60 -0.16 -7.28
N ASP A 55 -2.85 -0.07 -7.71
CA ASP A 55 -3.78 -1.20 -7.70
C ASP A 55 -3.90 -1.87 -6.33
N VAL A 56 -3.98 -1.06 -5.28
CA VAL A 56 -4.10 -1.58 -3.93
C VAL A 56 -5.56 -1.88 -3.65
N PRO A 57 -5.94 -3.15 -3.40
CA PRO A 57 -7.32 -3.48 -3.04
C PRO A 57 -7.72 -2.75 -1.77
N VAL A 58 -8.92 -2.18 -1.75
CA VAL A 58 -9.40 -1.41 -0.61
C VAL A 58 -10.45 -2.23 0.13
N PHE A 59 -10.19 -2.46 1.40
CA PHE A 59 -11.11 -3.18 2.29
C PHE A 59 -11.87 -2.17 3.13
N MET A 60 -13.18 -2.33 3.18
CA MET A 60 -14.03 -1.50 4.03
C MET A 60 -15.20 -2.34 4.54
N PRO A 61 -15.58 -2.17 5.81
CA PRO A 61 -16.65 -3.00 6.37
C PRO A 61 -18.02 -2.72 5.76
N VAL A 62 -18.24 -1.49 5.33
CA VAL A 62 -19.46 -1.10 4.59
C VAL A 62 -19.03 -0.15 3.50
N PRO A 63 -19.75 -0.09 2.39
CA PRO A 63 -19.42 0.86 1.33
C PRO A 63 -19.50 2.29 1.85
N PHE A 64 -18.48 3.08 1.56
CA PHE A 64 -18.52 4.50 1.82
C PHE A 64 -17.62 5.22 0.80
N GLU A 65 -17.77 6.51 0.75
CA GLU A 65 -17.10 7.31 -0.25
C GLU A 65 -15.64 7.54 0.15
N VAL A 66 -14.73 7.15 -0.73
CA VAL A 66 -13.29 7.35 -0.53
C VAL A 66 -12.86 8.54 -1.37
N HIS A 67 -12.17 9.49 -0.74
CA HIS A 67 -11.71 10.69 -1.41
C HIS A 67 -10.18 10.73 -1.46
N PRO A 68 -9.62 11.31 -2.52
CA PRO A 68 -8.20 11.61 -2.52
C PRO A 68 -7.83 12.44 -1.30
N GLY A 69 -6.73 12.08 -0.66
CA GLY A 69 -6.32 12.74 0.58
C GLY A 69 -6.75 11.99 1.83
N ASP A 70 -7.64 11.02 1.72
CA ASP A 70 -8.04 10.22 2.88
C ASP A 70 -6.85 9.41 3.39
N ALA A 71 -6.80 9.23 4.70
CA ALA A 71 -5.82 8.38 5.32
C ALA A 71 -6.22 6.91 5.18
N CYS A 72 -5.23 6.05 5.11
CA CYS A 72 -5.48 4.62 5.09
C CYS A 72 -4.35 3.90 5.81
N LEU A 73 -4.60 2.64 6.13
CA LEU A 73 -3.61 1.75 6.68
C LEU A 73 -3.36 0.67 5.63
N VAL A 74 -2.12 0.52 5.21
CA VAL A 74 -1.77 -0.49 4.21
C VAL A 74 -1.11 -1.65 4.91
N ALA A 75 -1.72 -2.83 4.79
CA ALA A 75 -1.17 -4.07 5.32
C ALA A 75 -0.62 -4.90 4.17
N PHE A 76 0.50 -5.54 4.38
CA PHE A 76 1.16 -6.31 3.33
C PHE A 76 0.98 -7.81 3.59
N ALA A 77 0.62 -8.53 2.54
CA ALA A 77 0.41 -9.95 2.63
C ALA A 77 1.74 -10.69 2.81
N ASP A 78 1.68 -11.84 3.46
CA ASP A 78 2.86 -12.68 3.65
C ASP A 78 3.34 -13.31 2.35
N ALA A 79 2.49 -13.37 1.35
CA ALA A 79 2.78 -14.07 0.12
C ALA A 79 2.25 -13.30 -1.09
N ASP A 80 2.67 -13.75 -2.26
CA ASP A 80 2.22 -13.19 -3.53
C ASP A 80 0.71 -13.35 -3.68
N ILE A 81 -0.01 -12.26 -3.90
CA ILE A 81 -1.46 -12.25 -4.04
C ILE A 81 -1.93 -12.07 -5.48
N ASP A 82 -1.02 -12.06 -6.45
CA ASP A 82 -1.40 -11.73 -7.83
C ASP A 82 -2.49 -12.64 -8.36
N GLY A 83 -2.37 -13.95 -8.13
CA GLY A 83 -3.39 -14.89 -8.59
C GLY A 83 -4.74 -14.67 -7.92
N TRP A 84 -4.71 -14.47 -6.62
CA TRP A 84 -5.95 -14.18 -5.88
C TRP A 84 -6.56 -12.86 -6.33
N PHE A 85 -5.75 -11.84 -6.55
CA PHE A 85 -6.22 -10.51 -6.94
C PHE A 85 -7.01 -10.57 -8.25
N GLU A 86 -6.58 -11.44 -9.18
CA GLU A 86 -7.22 -11.56 -10.47
C GLU A 86 -8.50 -12.41 -10.42
N THR A 87 -8.53 -13.44 -9.60
CA THR A 87 -9.60 -14.44 -9.63
C THR A 87 -10.50 -14.42 -8.41
N GLY A 88 -10.01 -13.93 -7.28
CA GLY A 88 -10.74 -13.99 -6.02
C GLY A 88 -10.72 -15.36 -5.37
N GLU A 89 -9.99 -16.31 -5.91
CA GLU A 89 -9.95 -17.67 -5.42
C GLU A 89 -8.56 -18.03 -4.89
N PRO A 90 -8.46 -19.04 -4.02
CA PRO A 90 -7.17 -19.48 -3.53
C PRO A 90 -6.26 -19.91 -4.68
N GLN A 91 -5.02 -19.50 -4.63
CA GLN A 91 -4.06 -19.76 -5.68
C GLN A 91 -2.72 -20.15 -5.07
N GLU A 92 -1.92 -20.88 -5.84
CA GLU A 92 -0.54 -21.10 -5.46
C GLU A 92 0.24 -19.81 -5.68
N THR A 93 1.20 -19.54 -4.81
CA THR A 93 2.04 -18.37 -4.98
C THR A 93 3.01 -18.59 -6.15
N LYS A 94 3.13 -17.57 -6.98
CA LYS A 94 3.96 -17.64 -8.18
C LYS A 94 5.37 -17.14 -7.96
N SER A 95 5.62 -16.52 -6.81
CA SER A 95 6.95 -16.03 -6.48
C SER A 95 7.20 -16.23 -5.00
N ALA A 96 8.48 -16.14 -4.63
CA ALA A 96 8.89 -16.32 -3.24
C ALA A 96 8.84 -15.03 -2.44
N ARG A 97 8.31 -13.96 -3.01
CA ARG A 97 8.30 -12.67 -2.32
C ARG A 97 7.37 -12.72 -1.12
N LYS A 98 7.78 -12.02 -0.07
CA LYS A 98 7.02 -11.90 1.16
C LYS A 98 6.99 -10.45 1.58
N HIS A 99 5.87 -9.99 2.12
CA HIS A 99 5.71 -8.62 2.59
C HIS A 99 6.10 -7.61 1.52
N SER A 100 5.82 -7.95 0.26
CA SER A 100 6.16 -7.10 -0.86
C SER A 100 5.21 -5.92 -0.94
N LEU A 101 5.72 -4.77 -1.38
CA LEU A 101 4.88 -3.60 -1.63
C LEU A 101 3.82 -3.87 -2.69
N SER A 102 4.03 -4.88 -3.54
CA SER A 102 3.05 -5.27 -4.55
C SER A 102 1.85 -6.02 -3.98
N ASP A 103 1.94 -6.47 -2.74
CA ASP A 103 0.93 -7.30 -2.11
C ASP A 103 0.26 -6.60 -0.94
N GLY A 104 0.02 -5.31 -1.09
CA GLY A 104 -0.61 -4.52 -0.05
C GLY A 104 -2.12 -4.46 -0.17
N PHE A 105 -2.77 -4.27 0.97
CA PHE A 105 -4.21 -4.03 1.07
C PHE A 105 -4.41 -2.75 1.85
N ALA A 106 -5.37 -1.93 1.47
CA ALA A 106 -5.65 -0.69 2.18
C ALA A 106 -6.94 -0.81 2.98
N PHE A 107 -6.87 -0.36 4.22
CA PHE A 107 -8.04 -0.22 5.09
C PHE A 107 -8.29 1.26 5.27
N VAL A 108 -9.47 1.71 4.89
CA VAL A 108 -9.85 3.12 4.92
C VAL A 108 -10.84 3.36 6.04
N GLY A 109 -11.16 4.61 6.30
CA GLY A 109 -12.19 4.94 7.27
C GLY A 109 -11.81 6.02 8.27
N TRP A 110 -10.56 6.49 8.25
CA TRP A 110 -10.15 7.55 9.13
C TRP A 110 -9.83 8.80 8.32
N ARG A 111 -10.35 9.92 8.77
CA ARG A 111 -10.02 11.24 8.21
C ARG A 111 -9.54 12.13 9.31
N ARG A 112 -8.47 12.86 9.00
CA ARG A 112 -7.94 13.83 9.92
C ARG A 112 -8.99 14.89 10.18
N CYS A 113 -9.08 15.35 11.41
CA CYS A 113 -9.97 16.42 11.78
C CYS A 113 -9.69 17.64 10.91
N GLY A 114 -10.72 18.16 10.26
CA GLY A 114 -10.61 19.28 9.35
C GLY A 114 -10.23 18.92 7.93
N ALA A 115 -9.77 17.71 7.68
CA ALA A 115 -9.31 17.31 6.34
C ALA A 115 -10.47 17.07 5.38
N ALA A 116 -11.62 16.70 5.90
CA ALA A 116 -12.79 16.40 5.09
C ALA A 116 -13.88 17.46 5.23
N SER A 117 -13.53 18.63 5.68
CA SER A 117 -14.50 19.66 5.98
C SER A 117 -15.13 20.28 4.73
N ASP A 118 -14.59 20.02 3.60
CA ASP A 118 -15.02 20.62 2.34
C ASP A 118 -15.85 19.66 1.51
N GLN A 119 -16.60 18.85 2.16
CA GLN A 119 -17.50 17.91 1.48
C GLN A 119 -18.58 18.63 0.73
#